data_ac1ebaf2639e2ff00784b90a9c6b9e19
#
_entry.id   ac1ebaf2639e2ff00784b90a9c6b9e19
#
_cell.length_a   1.000
_cell.length_b   1.000
_cell.length_c   1.000
_cell.angle_alpha   90.00
_cell.angle_beta   90.00
_cell.angle_gamma   90.00
#
_symmetry.space_group_name_H-M   'P 1'
#
loop_
_entity.id
_entity.type
_entity.pdbx_description
1 polymer ?
#
loop_
_entity_poly.entity_id
_entity_poly.type
_entity_poly.pdbx_seq_one_letter_code
_entity_poly.pdbx_strand_id
1 'polypeptide(L)'
;MELSIIIPHIEALIFASDKPLSIAEIVELVNNAMGFIEDRANPEQVEAAINAIKEKYDSEFYSFGLIESGGGWQFLTKQEYHRTIAQLNGDKFLKKLSVASIETLSIIAYKQPVTKSEIELIRGVNCDYAVQKLLEKELIVISGRKEDAVGKPLIYATSKSFMDYFGINSPEDLPRIKELLNQEIIEATKIEREEEAEKEEEKETVISEDEDSNESKKISEGIEEENKSLGS
;
A
#
# COMPACT_ATOMS: atom_id res chain seq x y z
N MET A 1 6.09 18.29 -33.20
CA MET A 1 7.23 18.66 -32.31
C MET A 1 8.11 17.46 -32.06
N GLU A 2 9.44 17.58 -31.99
CA GLU A 2 10.33 16.45 -31.73
C GLU A 2 10.27 16.00 -30.27
N LEU A 3 10.27 14.70 -30.03
CA LEU A 3 10.24 14.11 -28.67
C LEU A 3 11.40 14.56 -27.80
N SER A 4 12.59 14.72 -28.38
CA SER A 4 13.78 15.20 -27.68
C SER A 4 13.61 16.59 -27.05
N ILE A 5 12.75 17.42 -27.62
CA ILE A 5 12.46 18.77 -27.12
C ILE A 5 11.42 18.73 -26.00
N ILE A 6 10.35 17.92 -26.16
CA ILE A 6 9.23 17.93 -25.21
C ILE A 6 9.49 17.10 -23.94
N ILE A 7 10.30 16.05 -24.03
CA ILE A 7 10.61 15.17 -22.88
C ILE A 7 11.09 15.94 -21.66
N PRO A 8 12.10 16.83 -21.73
CA PRO A 8 12.58 17.58 -20.57
C PRO A 8 11.51 18.51 -19.97
N HIS A 9 10.64 19.09 -20.81
CA HIS A 9 9.55 19.95 -20.34
C HIS A 9 8.49 19.16 -19.59
N ILE A 10 8.09 18.00 -20.11
CA ILE A 10 7.13 17.09 -19.46
C ILE A 10 7.70 16.58 -18.13
N GLU A 11 8.94 16.15 -18.13
CA GLU A 11 9.65 15.70 -16.93
C GLU A 11 9.65 16.78 -15.84
N ALA A 12 9.98 18.04 -16.21
CA ALA A 12 9.98 19.16 -15.30
C ALA A 12 8.58 19.51 -14.77
N LEU A 13 7.56 19.47 -15.63
CA LEU A 13 6.16 19.72 -15.23
C LEU A 13 5.67 18.71 -14.23
N ILE A 14 5.87 17.42 -14.51
CA ILE A 14 5.44 16.34 -13.60
C ILE A 14 6.21 16.40 -12.28
N PHE A 15 7.52 16.71 -12.33
CA PHE A 15 8.34 16.84 -11.12
C PHE A 15 7.92 18.01 -10.23
N ALA A 16 7.54 19.13 -10.83
CA ALA A 16 7.15 20.34 -10.10
C ALA A 16 5.69 20.35 -9.66
N SER A 17 4.87 19.40 -10.11
CA SER A 17 3.45 19.34 -9.78
C SER A 17 3.22 18.72 -8.42
N ASP A 18 2.32 19.32 -7.62
CA ASP A 18 1.85 18.79 -6.35
C ASP A 18 0.78 17.69 -6.49
N LYS A 19 0.31 17.44 -7.71
CA LYS A 19 -0.73 16.45 -8.04
C LYS A 19 -0.40 15.71 -9.32
N PRO A 20 -0.96 14.51 -9.54
CA PRO A 20 -0.83 13.83 -10.82
C PRO A 20 -1.35 14.68 -11.96
N LEU A 21 -0.61 14.73 -13.07
CA LEU A 21 -0.99 15.45 -14.28
C LEU A 21 -1.52 14.48 -15.34
N SER A 22 -2.72 14.72 -15.83
CA SER A 22 -3.29 13.97 -16.96
C SER A 22 -2.60 14.33 -18.27
N ILE A 23 -2.68 13.44 -19.28
CA ILE A 23 -2.15 13.70 -20.61
C ILE A 23 -2.69 15.01 -21.19
N ALA A 24 -3.99 15.29 -20.99
CA ALA A 24 -4.63 16.50 -21.48
C ALA A 24 -4.05 17.78 -20.83
N GLU A 25 -3.84 17.76 -19.51
CA GLU A 25 -3.20 18.87 -18.78
C GLU A 25 -1.75 19.07 -19.23
N ILE A 26 -0.99 17.99 -19.43
CA ILE A 26 0.40 18.05 -19.91
C ILE A 26 0.46 18.67 -21.33
N VAL A 27 -0.42 18.23 -22.25
CA VAL A 27 -0.52 18.81 -23.60
C VAL A 27 -0.78 20.31 -23.54
N GLU A 28 -1.73 20.72 -22.70
CA GLU A 28 -2.06 22.13 -22.53
C GLU A 28 -0.88 22.94 -21.98
N LEU A 29 -0.26 22.46 -20.90
CA LEU A 29 0.85 23.12 -20.22
C LEU A 29 2.09 23.25 -21.13
N VAL A 30 2.46 22.16 -21.85
CA VAL A 30 3.57 22.18 -22.81
C VAL A 30 3.31 23.17 -23.93
N ASN A 31 2.11 23.14 -24.53
CA ASN A 31 1.76 24.05 -25.60
C ASN A 31 1.72 25.52 -25.15
N ASN A 32 1.29 25.79 -23.93
CA ASN A 32 1.30 27.13 -23.35
C ASN A 32 2.73 27.60 -23.06
N ALA A 33 3.62 26.73 -22.59
CA ALA A 33 5.01 27.05 -22.30
C ALA A 33 5.83 27.31 -23.56
N MET A 34 5.57 26.56 -24.64
CA MET A 34 6.31 26.68 -25.90
C MET A 34 5.85 27.86 -26.78
N GLY A 35 4.77 28.53 -26.42
CA GLY A 35 4.32 29.78 -27.06
C GLY A 35 3.85 29.60 -28.52
N PHE A 36 4.33 30.49 -29.39
CA PHE A 36 3.90 30.60 -30.79
C PHE A 36 4.58 29.64 -31.77
N ILE A 37 5.01 28.47 -31.32
CA ILE A 37 5.59 27.46 -32.19
C ILE A 37 4.49 26.87 -33.07
N GLU A 38 4.69 26.87 -34.40
CA GLU A 38 3.71 26.34 -35.37
C GLU A 38 3.40 24.86 -35.16
N ASP A 39 4.36 24.10 -34.57
CA ASP A 39 4.26 22.67 -34.34
C ASP A 39 3.92 22.38 -32.85
N ARG A 40 2.64 22.25 -32.56
CA ARG A 40 2.13 21.96 -31.20
C ARG A 40 2.27 20.47 -30.84
N ALA A 41 2.52 20.21 -29.57
CA ALA A 41 2.47 18.84 -29.04
C ALA A 41 1.03 18.29 -29.08
N ASN A 42 0.89 17.06 -29.51
CA ASN A 42 -0.37 16.33 -29.52
C ASN A 42 -0.37 15.23 -28.41
N PRO A 43 -1.54 14.65 -28.06
CA PRO A 43 -1.61 13.62 -27.02
C PRO A 43 -0.71 12.42 -27.28
N GLU A 44 -0.58 11.95 -28.52
CA GLU A 44 0.23 10.78 -28.89
C GLU A 44 1.73 11.04 -28.64
N GLN A 45 2.21 12.25 -28.92
CA GLN A 45 3.59 12.65 -28.65
C GLN A 45 3.86 12.77 -27.15
N VAL A 46 2.88 13.29 -26.37
CA VAL A 46 3.00 13.34 -24.91
C VAL A 46 3.03 11.95 -24.31
N GLU A 47 2.18 11.04 -24.79
CA GLU A 47 2.16 9.65 -24.33
C GLU A 47 3.48 8.92 -24.66
N ALA A 48 4.00 9.12 -25.86
CA ALA A 48 5.32 8.58 -26.24
C ALA A 48 6.45 9.14 -25.37
N ALA A 49 6.40 10.43 -25.03
CA ALA A 49 7.37 11.06 -24.13
C ALA A 49 7.26 10.51 -22.70
N ILE A 50 6.05 10.32 -22.19
CA ILE A 50 5.78 9.72 -20.87
C ILE A 50 6.35 8.29 -20.81
N ASN A 51 6.14 7.49 -21.84
CA ASN A 51 6.70 6.14 -21.92
C ASN A 51 8.23 6.15 -21.89
N ALA A 52 8.87 7.07 -22.61
CA ALA A 52 10.32 7.24 -22.59
C ALA A 52 10.85 7.68 -21.20
N ILE A 53 10.13 8.59 -20.53
CA ILE A 53 10.46 9.02 -19.15
C ILE A 53 10.29 7.85 -18.19
N LYS A 54 9.20 7.10 -18.29
CA LYS A 54 8.96 5.91 -17.46
C LYS A 54 10.07 4.90 -17.60
N GLU A 55 10.46 4.54 -18.83
CA GLU A 55 11.57 3.62 -19.11
C GLU A 55 12.91 4.13 -18.51
N LYS A 56 13.19 5.42 -18.65
CA LYS A 56 14.38 6.06 -18.03
C LYS A 56 14.43 5.84 -16.52
N TYR A 57 13.32 6.06 -15.81
CA TYR A 57 13.25 6.00 -14.35
C TYR A 57 12.94 4.60 -13.78
N ASP A 58 12.63 3.63 -14.62
CA ASP A 58 12.46 2.22 -14.24
C ASP A 58 13.80 1.55 -13.86
N SER A 59 14.92 2.15 -14.27
CA SER A 59 16.26 1.71 -13.91
C SER A 59 16.48 1.68 -12.39
N GLU A 60 17.26 0.71 -11.90
CA GLU A 60 17.67 0.58 -10.48
C GLU A 60 18.48 1.79 -9.96
N PHE A 61 19.02 2.61 -10.87
CA PHE A 61 19.78 3.82 -10.52
C PHE A 61 18.92 4.89 -9.83
N TYR A 62 17.61 4.86 -10.05
CA TYR A 62 16.71 5.89 -9.52
C TYR A 62 15.89 5.35 -8.36
N SER A 63 15.87 6.10 -7.25
CA SER A 63 15.06 5.79 -6.07
C SER A 63 13.58 6.19 -6.20
N PHE A 64 13.19 6.81 -7.31
CA PHE A 64 11.83 7.22 -7.64
C PHE A 64 11.51 6.84 -9.08
N GLY A 65 10.24 6.71 -9.40
CA GLY A 65 9.75 6.34 -10.71
C GLY A 65 8.54 7.16 -11.11
N LEU A 66 8.19 7.10 -12.39
CA LEU A 66 6.99 7.73 -12.93
C LEU A 66 5.82 6.76 -12.83
N ILE A 67 4.83 7.11 -12.02
CA ILE A 67 3.68 6.26 -11.70
C ILE A 67 2.41 6.95 -12.17
N GLU A 68 1.50 6.16 -12.71
CA GLU A 68 0.14 6.60 -13.02
C GLU A 68 -0.75 6.39 -11.79
N SER A 69 -1.40 7.46 -11.32
CA SER A 69 -2.36 7.40 -10.24
C SER A 69 -3.42 8.50 -10.37
N GLY A 70 -4.65 8.23 -9.94
CA GLY A 70 -5.75 9.19 -10.03
C GLY A 70 -6.08 9.65 -11.45
N GLY A 71 -5.68 8.90 -12.49
CA GLY A 71 -5.82 9.22 -13.90
C GLY A 71 -4.81 10.27 -14.40
N GLY A 72 -3.66 10.39 -13.74
CA GLY A 72 -2.56 11.26 -14.13
C GLY A 72 -1.19 10.67 -13.76
N TRP A 73 -0.12 11.36 -14.11
CA TRP A 73 1.26 10.94 -13.94
C TRP A 73 1.96 11.78 -12.89
N GLN A 74 2.70 11.11 -11.98
CA GLN A 74 3.51 11.76 -10.94
C GLN A 74 4.76 10.96 -10.63
N PHE A 75 5.80 11.64 -10.10
CA PHE A 75 6.96 10.97 -9.57
C PHE A 75 6.72 10.53 -8.14
N LEU A 76 6.88 9.24 -7.88
CA LEU A 76 6.82 8.66 -6.54
C LEU A 76 8.09 7.88 -6.24
N THR A 77 8.43 7.79 -4.96
CA THR A 77 9.55 6.97 -4.50
C THR A 77 9.22 5.48 -4.62
N LYS A 78 10.20 4.68 -5.04
CA LYS A 78 10.04 3.22 -5.16
C LYS A 78 9.82 2.58 -3.78
N GLN A 79 9.05 1.50 -3.76
CA GLN A 79 8.60 0.83 -2.54
C GLN A 79 9.75 0.38 -1.63
N GLU A 80 10.86 -0.03 -2.19
CA GLU A 80 12.08 -0.44 -1.46
C GLU A 80 12.64 0.65 -0.54
N TYR A 81 12.40 1.94 -0.85
CA TYR A 81 12.86 3.08 -0.07
C TYR A 81 11.83 3.60 0.95
N HIS A 82 10.62 3.05 1.00
CA HIS A 82 9.57 3.55 1.89
C HIS A 82 9.96 3.50 3.37
N ARG A 83 10.74 2.48 3.80
CA ARG A 83 11.24 2.40 5.19
C ARG A 83 12.20 3.54 5.52
N THR A 84 13.05 3.93 4.57
CA THR A 84 13.99 5.05 4.74
C THR A 84 13.25 6.38 4.82
N ILE A 85 12.24 6.56 3.96
CA ILE A 85 11.42 7.78 3.92
C ILE A 85 10.56 7.92 5.16
N ALA A 86 10.07 6.82 5.73
CA ALA A 86 9.33 6.82 6.99
C ALA A 86 10.15 7.43 8.15
N GLN A 87 11.49 7.29 8.15
CA GLN A 87 12.36 7.94 9.15
C GLN A 87 12.39 9.47 9.03
N LEU A 88 12.28 9.99 7.80
CA LEU A 88 12.28 11.43 7.55
C LEU A 88 11.01 12.10 8.08
N ASN A 89 9.88 11.44 7.95
CA ASN A 89 8.57 12.04 8.14
C ASN A 89 7.99 11.82 9.54
N GLY A 90 8.50 10.83 10.29
CA GLY A 90 7.96 10.45 11.60
C GLY A 90 6.43 10.33 11.57
N ASP A 91 5.79 10.60 12.71
CA ASP A 91 4.32 10.53 12.82
C ASP A 91 3.55 11.68 12.12
N LYS A 92 4.25 12.67 11.53
CA LYS A 92 3.61 13.88 10.98
C LYS A 92 2.89 13.66 9.65
N PHE A 93 3.33 12.70 8.83
CA PHE A 93 2.71 12.42 7.52
C PHE A 93 1.47 11.55 7.61
N LEU A 94 1.37 10.77 8.65
CA LEU A 94 0.15 10.05 8.97
C LEU A 94 -0.75 10.94 9.84
N LYS A 95 -1.44 11.90 9.25
CA LYS A 95 -2.75 12.30 9.78
C LYS A 95 -3.64 11.07 9.61
N LYS A 96 -3.39 10.07 10.49
CA LYS A 96 -4.05 8.78 10.50
C LYS A 96 -5.54 9.03 10.45
N LEU A 97 -6.19 8.45 9.47
CA LEU A 97 -7.63 8.28 9.54
C LEU A 97 -7.90 7.48 10.82
N SER A 98 -8.93 7.86 11.56
CA SER A 98 -9.37 7.03 12.69
C SER A 98 -9.84 5.67 12.15
N VAL A 99 -9.80 4.64 12.98
CA VAL A 99 -10.30 3.30 12.62
C VAL A 99 -11.71 3.40 12.05
N ALA A 100 -12.60 4.19 12.69
CA ALA A 100 -13.95 4.44 12.21
C ALA A 100 -14.00 5.08 10.81
N SER A 101 -13.06 5.98 10.49
CA SER A 101 -12.97 6.56 9.14
C SER A 101 -12.44 5.57 8.11
N ILE A 102 -11.47 4.72 8.48
CA ILE A 102 -10.95 3.67 7.60
C ILE A 102 -12.03 2.64 7.28
N GLU A 103 -12.78 2.16 8.27
CA GLU A 103 -13.90 1.24 8.08
C GLU A 103 -14.97 1.83 7.15
N THR A 104 -15.35 3.09 7.39
CA THR A 104 -16.33 3.80 6.55
C THR A 104 -15.83 3.96 5.12
N LEU A 105 -14.56 4.34 4.94
CA LEU A 105 -13.92 4.50 3.63
C LEU A 105 -13.87 3.16 2.87
N SER A 106 -13.52 2.08 3.55
CA SER A 106 -13.49 0.73 2.96
C SER A 106 -14.88 0.30 2.47
N ILE A 107 -15.93 0.54 3.27
CA ILE A 107 -17.30 0.23 2.84
C ILE A 107 -17.66 1.03 1.58
N ILE A 108 -17.34 2.33 1.56
CA ILE A 108 -17.62 3.18 0.38
C ILE A 108 -16.83 2.65 -0.83
N ALA A 109 -15.55 2.37 -0.67
CA ALA A 109 -14.69 1.91 -1.77
C ALA A 109 -15.18 0.62 -2.43
N TYR A 110 -15.65 -0.34 -1.63
CA TYR A 110 -16.09 -1.64 -2.15
C TYR A 110 -17.59 -1.73 -2.49
N LYS A 111 -18.42 -0.80 -2.00
CA LYS A 111 -19.89 -0.83 -2.17
C LYS A 111 -20.45 0.34 -2.99
N GLN A 112 -19.58 1.27 -3.42
CA GLN A 112 -20.01 2.43 -4.20
C GLN A 112 -20.77 2.06 -5.48
N PRO A 113 -21.81 2.84 -5.85
CA PRO A 113 -22.34 3.99 -5.13
C PRO A 113 -23.21 3.58 -3.95
N VAL A 114 -23.02 4.17 -2.77
CA VAL A 114 -23.64 3.77 -1.50
C VAL A 114 -24.20 4.96 -0.73
N THR A 115 -25.34 4.78 -0.06
CA THR A 115 -25.97 5.79 0.80
C THR A 115 -25.42 5.71 2.23
N LYS A 116 -25.57 6.80 3.01
CA LYS A 116 -25.21 6.83 4.41
C LYS A 116 -25.91 5.73 5.23
N SER A 117 -27.22 5.53 5.01
CA SER A 117 -27.98 4.50 5.73
C SER A 117 -27.49 3.09 5.44
N GLU A 118 -27.05 2.81 4.20
CA GLU A 118 -26.45 1.52 3.86
C GLU A 118 -25.08 1.33 4.53
N ILE A 119 -24.28 2.40 4.67
CA ILE A 119 -23.02 2.37 5.41
C ILE A 119 -23.28 2.08 6.90
N GLU A 120 -24.23 2.79 7.51
CA GLU A 120 -24.61 2.60 8.91
C GLU A 120 -25.17 1.22 9.19
N LEU A 121 -25.93 0.65 8.24
CA LEU A 121 -26.43 -0.73 8.33
C LEU A 121 -25.28 -1.75 8.40
N ILE A 122 -24.24 -1.56 7.60
CA ILE A 122 -23.07 -2.44 7.58
C ILE A 122 -22.22 -2.27 8.84
N ARG A 123 -22.01 -1.01 9.29
CA ARG A 123 -21.19 -0.72 10.45
C ARG A 123 -21.90 -0.99 11.79
N GLY A 124 -23.22 -0.99 11.83
CA GLY A 124 -24.02 -1.09 13.05
C GLY A 124 -24.00 0.19 13.94
N VAL A 125 -23.36 1.28 13.50
CA VAL A 125 -23.22 2.54 14.23
C VAL A 125 -23.35 3.74 13.32
N ASN A 126 -23.64 4.92 13.91
CA ASN A 126 -23.69 6.16 13.15
C ASN A 126 -22.34 6.49 12.51
N CYS A 127 -22.37 6.97 11.27
CA CYS A 127 -21.18 7.29 10.49
C CYS A 127 -21.03 8.76 10.09
N ASP A 128 -21.87 9.67 10.61
CA ASP A 128 -21.90 11.10 10.24
C ASP A 128 -20.52 11.75 10.32
N TYR A 129 -19.86 11.61 11.45
CA TYR A 129 -18.54 12.20 11.67
C TYR A 129 -17.48 11.62 10.72
N ALA A 130 -17.52 10.31 10.49
CA ALA A 130 -16.57 9.65 9.59
C ALA A 130 -16.77 10.11 8.13
N VAL A 131 -18.01 10.13 7.65
CA VAL A 131 -18.37 10.62 6.31
C VAL A 131 -17.95 12.07 6.13
N GLN A 132 -18.25 12.94 7.10
CA GLN A 132 -17.85 14.34 7.04
C GLN A 132 -16.34 14.49 6.95
N LYS A 133 -15.58 13.77 7.77
CA LYS A 133 -14.11 13.79 7.74
C LYS A 133 -13.52 13.28 6.44
N LEU A 134 -14.13 12.29 5.83
CA LEU A 134 -13.71 11.77 4.54
C LEU A 134 -13.99 12.76 3.38
N LEU A 135 -15.11 13.48 3.44
CA LEU A 135 -15.42 14.58 2.52
C LEU A 135 -14.45 15.76 2.69
N GLU A 136 -14.16 16.18 3.94
CA GLU A 136 -13.19 17.24 4.25
C GLU A 136 -11.76 16.90 3.77
N LYS A 137 -11.42 15.61 3.73
CA LYS A 137 -10.14 15.11 3.22
C LYS A 137 -10.16 14.82 1.72
N GLU A 138 -11.29 15.09 1.08
CA GLU A 138 -11.50 14.82 -0.35
C GLU A 138 -11.29 13.37 -0.78
N LEU A 139 -11.37 12.41 0.15
CA LEU A 139 -11.22 10.98 -0.15
C LEU A 139 -12.49 10.37 -0.74
N ILE A 140 -13.66 10.98 -0.45
CA ILE A 140 -14.94 10.60 -1.03
C ILE A 140 -15.66 11.82 -1.61
N VAL A 141 -16.58 11.55 -2.52
CA VAL A 141 -17.42 12.58 -3.16
C VAL A 141 -18.90 12.19 -3.08
N ILE A 142 -19.77 13.19 -3.14
CA ILE A 142 -21.19 12.96 -3.37
C ILE A 142 -21.38 12.80 -4.88
N SER A 143 -21.67 11.57 -5.31
CA SER A 143 -21.84 11.24 -6.74
C SER A 143 -23.27 11.48 -7.26
N GLY A 144 -24.21 11.74 -6.36
CA GLY A 144 -25.61 12.03 -6.73
C GLY A 144 -26.61 11.77 -5.62
N ARG A 145 -27.84 11.41 -6.00
CA ARG A 145 -28.93 11.01 -5.09
C ARG A 145 -29.54 9.70 -5.56
N LYS A 146 -30.00 8.88 -4.62
CA LYS A 146 -30.71 7.63 -4.92
C LYS A 146 -32.16 7.96 -5.22
N GLU A 147 -32.49 8.13 -6.50
CA GLU A 147 -33.79 8.60 -6.96
C GLU A 147 -34.96 7.66 -6.58
N ASP A 148 -34.68 6.36 -6.52
CA ASP A 148 -35.68 5.32 -6.22
C ASP A 148 -35.98 5.15 -4.72
N ALA A 149 -35.26 5.86 -3.85
CA ALA A 149 -35.42 5.77 -2.40
C ALA A 149 -36.20 6.94 -1.82
N VAL A 150 -37.02 6.66 -0.80
CA VAL A 150 -37.78 7.69 -0.07
C VAL A 150 -36.81 8.72 0.52
N GLY A 151 -37.07 10.00 0.28
CA GLY A 151 -36.22 11.11 0.75
C GLY A 151 -35.00 11.35 -0.13
N LYS A 152 -34.81 10.60 -1.22
CA LYS A 152 -33.72 10.75 -2.20
C LYS A 152 -32.35 10.98 -1.53
N PRO A 153 -31.87 10.05 -0.71
CA PRO A 153 -30.64 10.22 0.06
C PRO A 153 -29.43 10.41 -0.86
N LEU A 154 -28.42 11.11 -0.34
CA LEU A 154 -27.13 11.26 -1.03
C LEU A 154 -26.44 9.91 -1.19
N ILE A 155 -25.77 9.73 -2.33
CA ILE A 155 -24.91 8.60 -2.61
C ILE A 155 -23.45 9.05 -2.68
N TYR A 156 -22.57 8.22 -2.11
CA TYR A 156 -21.16 8.48 -1.97
C TYR A 156 -20.35 7.54 -2.85
N ALA A 157 -19.23 8.04 -3.34
CA ALA A 157 -18.23 7.27 -4.07
C ALA A 157 -16.83 7.76 -3.70
N THR A 158 -15.81 7.00 -4.04
CA THR A 158 -14.40 7.41 -3.91
C THR A 158 -14.07 8.52 -4.90
N SER A 159 -13.15 9.40 -4.52
CA SER A 159 -12.68 10.52 -5.32
C SER A 159 -11.44 10.18 -6.15
N LYS A 160 -10.99 11.11 -6.98
CA LYS A 160 -9.66 11.03 -7.62
C LYS A 160 -8.53 11.10 -6.59
N SER A 161 -8.67 11.94 -5.56
CA SER A 161 -7.71 12.03 -4.46
C SER A 161 -7.58 10.72 -3.67
N PHE A 162 -8.66 9.92 -3.58
CA PHE A 162 -8.60 8.56 -3.03
C PHE A 162 -7.73 7.67 -3.93
N MET A 163 -7.95 7.69 -5.24
CA MET A 163 -7.17 6.88 -6.18
C MET A 163 -5.68 7.25 -6.10
N ASP A 164 -5.37 8.54 -6.07
CA ASP A 164 -4.02 9.04 -5.92
C ASP A 164 -3.39 8.64 -4.57
N TYR A 165 -4.13 8.79 -3.47
CA TYR A 165 -3.66 8.42 -2.12
C TYR A 165 -3.29 6.94 -2.00
N PHE A 166 -4.02 6.06 -2.67
CA PHE A 166 -3.79 4.62 -2.67
C PHE A 166 -2.96 4.11 -3.86
N GLY A 167 -2.54 5.00 -4.77
CA GLY A 167 -1.74 4.65 -5.95
C GLY A 167 -2.47 3.75 -6.96
N ILE A 168 -3.79 3.91 -7.09
CA ILE A 168 -4.64 3.16 -8.02
C ILE A 168 -5.29 4.11 -9.03
N ASN A 169 -5.72 3.60 -10.18
CA ASN A 169 -6.34 4.40 -11.24
C ASN A 169 -7.86 4.24 -11.29
N SER A 170 -8.36 3.12 -10.80
CA SER A 170 -9.79 2.81 -10.80
C SER A 170 -10.20 2.02 -9.55
N PRO A 171 -11.50 2.00 -9.19
CA PRO A 171 -12.00 1.15 -8.10
C PRO A 171 -11.77 -0.35 -8.35
N GLU A 172 -11.64 -0.77 -9.59
CA GLU A 172 -11.40 -2.15 -10.00
C GLU A 172 -9.99 -2.64 -9.63
N ASP A 173 -9.05 -1.70 -9.41
CA ASP A 173 -7.68 -1.98 -8.97
C ASP A 173 -7.60 -2.33 -7.47
N LEU A 174 -8.70 -2.14 -6.74
CA LEU A 174 -8.76 -2.53 -5.32
C LEU A 174 -8.61 -4.05 -5.17
N PRO A 175 -7.84 -4.53 -4.17
CA PRO A 175 -7.68 -5.95 -3.91
C PRO A 175 -9.03 -6.62 -3.69
N ARG A 176 -9.23 -7.81 -4.25
CA ARG A 176 -10.46 -8.56 -4.01
C ARG A 176 -10.47 -9.08 -2.58
N ILE A 177 -11.61 -8.91 -1.89
CA ILE A 177 -11.77 -9.34 -0.48
C ILE A 177 -11.39 -10.81 -0.28
N LYS A 178 -11.66 -11.68 -1.26
CA LYS A 178 -11.25 -13.09 -1.23
C LYS A 178 -9.73 -13.29 -1.26
N GLU A 179 -9.02 -12.44 -1.96
CA GLU A 179 -7.55 -12.49 -2.06
C GLU A 179 -6.91 -12.03 -0.76
N LEU A 180 -7.47 -11.00 -0.12
CA LEU A 180 -7.01 -10.52 1.20
C LEU A 180 -7.22 -11.58 2.29
N LEU A 181 -8.40 -12.22 2.34
CA LEU A 181 -8.67 -13.30 3.28
C LEU A 181 -7.74 -14.49 3.08
N ASN A 182 -7.41 -14.83 1.84
CA ASN A 182 -6.45 -15.90 1.55
C ASN A 182 -5.02 -15.55 1.99
N GLN A 183 -4.61 -14.29 1.85
CA GLN A 183 -3.29 -13.83 2.32
C GLN A 183 -3.20 -13.86 3.84
N GLU A 184 -4.21 -13.39 4.56
CA GLU A 184 -4.26 -13.48 6.03
C GLU A 184 -4.23 -14.92 6.53
N ILE A 185 -4.94 -15.86 5.87
CA ILE A 185 -4.91 -17.27 6.22
C ILE A 185 -3.52 -17.87 5.97
N ILE A 186 -2.86 -17.51 4.85
CA ILE A 186 -1.52 -17.98 4.53
C ILE A 186 -0.49 -17.44 5.52
N GLU A 187 -0.58 -16.17 5.92
CA GLU A 187 0.30 -15.57 6.91
C GLU A 187 0.09 -16.18 8.29
N ALA A 188 -1.16 -16.34 8.74
CA ALA A 188 -1.48 -16.99 10.01
C ALA A 188 -0.96 -18.44 10.05
N THR A 189 -1.16 -19.20 8.96
CA THR A 189 -0.66 -20.57 8.85
C THR A 189 0.87 -20.67 8.83
N LYS A 190 1.57 -19.65 8.31
CA LYS A 190 3.05 -19.59 8.38
C LYS A 190 3.53 -19.33 9.81
N ILE A 191 2.92 -18.39 10.51
CA ILE A 191 3.25 -18.07 11.89
C ILE A 191 3.04 -19.29 12.79
N GLU A 192 1.92 -19.99 12.65
CA GLU A 192 1.65 -21.22 13.42
C GLU A 192 2.69 -22.32 13.16
N ARG A 193 3.15 -22.49 11.90
CA ARG A 193 4.18 -23.48 11.55
C ARG A 193 5.57 -23.09 12.06
N GLU A 194 5.89 -21.80 12.07
CA GLU A 194 7.16 -21.30 12.62
C GLU A 194 7.18 -21.47 14.13
N GLU A 195 6.09 -21.19 14.85
CA GLU A 195 5.96 -21.45 16.29
C GLU A 195 5.97 -22.94 16.66
N GLU A 196 5.41 -23.82 15.81
CA GLU A 196 5.49 -25.27 16.01
C GLU A 196 6.90 -25.81 15.78
N ALA A 197 7.60 -25.32 14.76
CA ALA A 197 8.98 -25.69 14.48
C ALA A 197 9.94 -25.26 15.61
N GLU A 198 9.80 -24.02 16.12
CA GLU A 198 10.58 -23.54 17.27
C GLU A 198 10.34 -24.40 18.53
N LYS A 199 9.11 -24.82 18.79
CA LYS A 199 8.75 -25.69 19.92
C LYS A 199 9.28 -27.11 19.76
N GLU A 200 9.41 -27.61 18.53
CA GLU A 200 10.03 -28.91 18.27
C GLU A 200 11.56 -28.86 18.44
N GLU A 201 12.23 -27.80 17.96
CA GLU A 201 13.66 -27.58 18.18
C GLU A 201 14.00 -27.39 19.66
N GLU A 202 13.21 -26.67 20.45
CA GLU A 202 13.37 -26.54 21.89
C GLU A 202 13.24 -27.92 22.62
N LYS A 203 12.31 -28.75 22.16
CA LYS A 203 12.14 -30.10 22.74
C LYS A 203 13.31 -31.04 22.42
N GLU A 204 13.83 -30.99 21.20
CA GLU A 204 15.00 -31.81 20.82
C GLU A 204 16.26 -31.38 21.59
N THR A 205 16.48 -30.10 21.82
CA THR A 205 17.59 -29.59 22.61
C THR A 205 17.49 -30.00 24.09
N VAL A 206 16.29 -29.95 24.67
CA VAL A 206 16.10 -30.40 26.08
C VAL A 206 16.31 -31.91 26.22
N ILE A 207 15.90 -32.73 25.26
CA ILE A 207 16.08 -34.17 25.28
C ILE A 207 17.58 -34.53 25.16
N SER A 208 18.36 -33.83 24.33
CA SER A 208 19.79 -34.05 24.17
C SER A 208 20.59 -33.66 25.42
N GLU A 209 20.21 -32.61 26.15
CA GLU A 209 20.83 -32.19 27.40
C GLU A 209 20.53 -33.16 28.55
N ASP A 210 19.35 -33.79 28.60
CA ASP A 210 18.98 -34.79 29.59
C ASP A 210 19.70 -36.16 29.35
N GLU A 211 19.95 -36.55 28.10
CA GLU A 211 20.70 -37.77 27.76
C GLU A 211 22.19 -37.62 28.12
N ASP A 212 22.83 -36.48 27.80
CA ASP A 212 24.22 -36.19 28.15
C ASP A 212 24.44 -36.11 29.68
N SER A 213 23.46 -35.58 30.41
CA SER A 213 23.52 -35.51 31.88
C SER A 213 23.35 -36.86 32.55
N ASN A 214 22.59 -37.80 31.95
CA ASN A 214 22.42 -39.16 32.45
C ASN A 214 23.59 -40.07 32.12
N GLU A 215 24.26 -39.89 30.99
CA GLU A 215 25.46 -40.63 30.63
C GLU A 215 26.64 -40.24 31.51
N SER A 216 26.81 -38.95 31.84
CA SER A 216 27.80 -38.41 32.73
C SER A 216 27.66 -38.91 34.19
N LYS A 217 26.41 -39.09 34.68
CA LYS A 217 26.14 -39.69 36.01
C LYS A 217 26.45 -41.16 36.06
N LYS A 218 26.17 -41.96 35.04
CA LYS A 218 26.47 -43.38 34.98
C LYS A 218 27.99 -43.65 34.96
N ILE A 219 28.76 -42.78 34.31
CA ILE A 219 30.24 -42.90 34.28
C ILE A 219 30.83 -42.57 35.64
N SER A 220 30.31 -41.58 36.38
CA SER A 220 30.80 -41.23 37.72
C SER A 220 30.48 -42.30 38.78
N GLU A 221 29.31 -42.93 38.72
CA GLU A 221 28.95 -44.04 39.63
C GLU A 221 29.77 -45.32 39.37
N GLY A 222 30.07 -45.63 38.09
CA GLY A 222 30.93 -46.78 37.73
C GLY A 222 32.37 -46.65 38.23
N ILE A 223 32.93 -45.45 38.28
CA ILE A 223 34.33 -45.18 38.81
C ILE A 223 34.38 -45.25 40.31
N GLU A 224 33.32 -44.92 41.05
CA GLU A 224 33.27 -45.05 42.52
C GLU A 224 33.19 -46.53 42.99
N GLU A 225 32.48 -47.40 42.22
CA GLU A 225 32.44 -48.86 42.55
C GLU A 225 33.75 -49.59 42.27
N GLU A 226 34.46 -49.24 41.16
CA GLU A 226 35.81 -49.87 40.91
C GLU A 226 36.84 -49.47 41.92
N ASN A 227 36.85 -48.25 42.46
CA ASN A 227 37.79 -47.81 43.49
C ASN A 227 37.53 -48.41 44.87
N LYS A 228 36.29 -48.89 45.12
CA LYS A 228 35.96 -49.62 46.37
C LYS A 228 36.41 -51.09 46.37
N SER A 229 36.56 -51.70 45.19
CA SER A 229 36.97 -53.12 45.07
C SER A 229 38.51 -53.34 45.12
N LEU A 230 39.28 -52.28 44.93
CA LEU A 230 40.78 -52.34 44.93
C LEU A 230 41.45 -51.98 46.30
N GLY A 231 40.62 -51.66 47.30
CA GLY A 231 41.12 -51.26 48.66
C GLY A 231 40.83 -52.24 49.78
N SER A 232 40.68 -53.56 49.52
CA SER A 232 40.53 -54.62 50.56
C SER A 232 41.57 -55.70 50.42
#